data_c244ccefff7e1bd0198df4a75b9c92f0
#
_entry.id   c244ccefff7e1bd0198df4a75b9c92f0
#
_cell.length_a   1.000
_cell.length_b   1.000
_cell.length_c   1.000
_cell.angle_alpha   90.00
_cell.angle_beta   90.00
_cell.angle_gamma   90.00
#
_symmetry.space_group_name_H-M   'P 1'
#
loop_
_entity.id
_entity.type
_entity.pdbx_description
1 polymer ?
#
loop_
_entity_poly.entity_id
_entity_poly.type
_entity_poly.pdbx_seq_one_letter_code
_entity_poly.pdbx_strand_id
1 'polypeptide(L)'
;MNPNWRSFLDSNKAAFKNESDEVLDFGDVAGELKAAQNDNVVVPLTHLGLIEATGDDAKSFLHSQFTSDINHLGIDQVQHSAWCTAKGRMQASFLVWRVGDIFRLIVSGDLEAVSLKRLQMFVLRSKVKLSSLTESQLLLGLSGPQATAALAEAGLPCPVAPMTAATTPAASVLMLQENRFIVSADQAMVGETWSKFVLKARPAGIPAW
;
A
#
# COMPACT_ATOMS: atom_id res chain seq x y z
N MET A 1 -4.97 -9.59 8.65
CA MET A 1 -4.87 -9.84 7.17
C MET A 1 -6.07 -10.64 6.70
N ASN A 2 -6.48 -10.49 5.43
CA ASN A 2 -7.54 -11.29 4.80
C ASN A 2 -7.20 -12.80 4.85
N PRO A 3 -8.10 -13.68 5.38
CA PRO A 3 -7.81 -15.11 5.55
C PRO A 3 -7.55 -15.86 4.24
N ASN A 4 -8.26 -15.50 3.16
CA ASN A 4 -8.06 -16.12 1.85
C ASN A 4 -6.69 -15.78 1.27
N TRP A 5 -6.25 -14.53 1.46
CA TRP A 5 -4.92 -14.10 1.04
C TRP A 5 -3.83 -14.79 1.84
N ARG A 6 -4.02 -14.94 3.15
CA ARG A 6 -3.09 -15.71 4.00
C ARG A 6 -2.95 -17.15 3.50
N SER A 7 -4.07 -17.84 3.27
CA SER A 7 -4.07 -19.22 2.77
C SER A 7 -3.42 -19.33 1.38
N PHE A 8 -3.63 -18.35 0.52
CA PHE A 8 -2.97 -18.27 -0.79
C PHE A 8 -1.45 -18.14 -0.66
N LEU A 9 -0.97 -17.24 0.19
CA LEU A 9 0.47 -17.05 0.43
C LEU A 9 1.10 -18.30 1.06
N ASP A 10 0.43 -18.93 2.02
CA ASP A 10 0.88 -20.18 2.64
C ASP A 10 1.03 -21.30 1.61
N SER A 11 0.05 -21.47 0.71
CA SER A 11 0.15 -22.45 -0.39
C SER A 11 1.26 -22.12 -1.40
N ASN A 12 1.72 -20.87 -1.46
CA ASN A 12 2.87 -20.41 -2.22
C ASN A 12 4.19 -20.44 -1.41
N LYS A 13 4.21 -21.14 -0.25
CA LYS A 13 5.38 -21.33 0.62
C LYS A 13 5.87 -20.07 1.34
N ALA A 14 5.00 -19.09 1.59
CA ALA A 14 5.36 -17.95 2.41
C ALA A 14 5.61 -18.40 3.86
N ALA A 15 6.74 -18.00 4.42
CA ALA A 15 7.02 -18.12 5.85
C ALA A 15 6.54 -16.86 6.57
N PHE A 16 5.77 -17.05 7.65
CA PHE A 16 5.24 -15.94 8.43
C PHE A 16 5.99 -15.77 9.74
N LYS A 17 6.10 -14.54 10.21
CA LYS A 17 6.59 -14.22 11.53
C LYS A 17 5.62 -14.78 12.59
N ASN A 18 6.16 -15.36 13.65
CA ASN A 18 5.37 -15.94 14.74
C ASN A 18 4.31 -14.95 15.26
N GLU A 19 3.06 -15.43 15.40
CA GLU A 19 1.91 -14.66 15.88
C GLU A 19 1.62 -13.37 15.09
N SER A 20 2.08 -13.29 13.83
CA SER A 20 1.92 -12.14 12.96
C SER A 20 1.52 -12.56 11.54
N ASP A 21 0.96 -11.62 10.80
CA ASP A 21 0.67 -11.77 9.37
C ASP A 21 1.84 -11.30 8.47
N GLU A 22 2.97 -10.91 9.07
CA GLU A 22 4.14 -10.46 8.31
C GLU A 22 4.82 -11.63 7.60
N VAL A 23 4.99 -11.52 6.29
CA VAL A 23 5.72 -12.51 5.47
C VAL A 23 7.21 -12.26 5.61
N LEU A 24 7.94 -13.25 6.13
CA LEU A 24 9.39 -13.16 6.30
C LEU A 24 10.17 -13.51 5.04
N ASP A 25 9.78 -14.60 4.37
CA ASP A 25 10.47 -15.10 3.17
C ASP A 25 9.60 -16.14 2.43
N PHE A 26 10.10 -16.63 1.31
CA PHE A 26 9.56 -17.74 0.51
C PHE A 26 10.54 -18.94 0.42
N GLY A 27 11.37 -19.13 1.45
CA GLY A 27 12.24 -20.28 1.62
C GLY A 27 13.70 -20.08 1.20
N ASP A 28 14.09 -18.86 0.75
CA ASP A 28 15.47 -18.54 0.39
C ASP A 28 15.80 -17.07 0.68
N VAL A 29 15.92 -16.75 1.95
CA VAL A 29 16.20 -15.37 2.44
C VAL A 29 17.39 -14.72 1.73
N ALA A 30 18.51 -15.46 1.60
CA ALA A 30 19.73 -14.88 0.99
C ALA A 30 19.53 -14.58 -0.50
N GLY A 31 18.86 -15.49 -1.24
CA GLY A 31 18.55 -15.29 -2.65
C GLY A 31 17.51 -14.18 -2.87
N GLU A 32 16.53 -14.03 -1.96
CA GLU A 32 15.52 -12.96 -2.01
C GLU A 32 16.17 -11.58 -1.80
N LEU A 33 17.04 -11.44 -0.79
CA LEU A 33 17.78 -10.20 -0.54
C LEU A 33 18.73 -9.85 -1.70
N LYS A 34 19.37 -10.86 -2.30
CA LYS A 34 20.21 -10.65 -3.48
C LYS A 34 19.39 -10.21 -4.69
N ALA A 35 18.21 -10.83 -4.90
CA ALA A 35 17.31 -10.45 -5.99
C ALA A 35 16.79 -9.02 -5.81
N ALA A 36 16.46 -8.60 -4.59
CA ALA A 36 16.01 -7.25 -4.29
C ALA A 36 17.06 -6.17 -4.66
N GLN A 37 18.34 -6.52 -4.66
CA GLN A 37 19.43 -5.60 -5.03
C GLN A 37 19.71 -5.55 -6.54
N ASN A 38 19.51 -6.66 -7.25
CA ASN A 38 20.08 -6.82 -8.61
C ASN A 38 19.05 -7.28 -9.65
N ASP A 39 17.83 -7.66 -9.23
CA ASP A 39 16.84 -8.30 -10.08
C ASP A 39 15.43 -7.80 -9.73
N ASN A 40 14.40 -8.53 -10.14
CA ASN A 40 13.01 -8.18 -9.84
C ASN A 40 12.48 -8.99 -8.66
N VAL A 41 11.79 -8.31 -7.76
CA VAL A 41 11.09 -8.94 -6.63
C VAL A 41 9.64 -8.49 -6.55
N VAL A 42 8.78 -9.40 -6.12
CA VAL A 42 7.40 -9.12 -5.71
C VAL A 42 7.23 -9.50 -4.24
N VAL A 43 6.69 -8.58 -3.45
CA VAL A 43 6.60 -8.69 -2.00
C VAL A 43 5.16 -8.45 -1.55
N PRO A 44 4.51 -9.36 -0.81
CA PRO A 44 3.24 -9.08 -0.17
C PRO A 44 3.48 -8.15 1.03
N LEU A 45 2.97 -6.91 0.94
CA LEU A 45 3.20 -5.88 1.96
C LEU A 45 2.22 -6.02 3.13
N THR A 46 2.19 -7.20 3.75
CA THR A 46 1.24 -7.58 4.79
C THR A 46 1.44 -6.85 6.13
N HIS A 47 2.56 -6.17 6.29
CA HIS A 47 2.87 -5.29 7.42
C HIS A 47 2.26 -3.90 7.31
N LEU A 48 1.59 -3.59 6.20
CA LEU A 48 0.95 -2.31 5.96
C LEU A 48 -0.57 -2.42 6.05
N GLY A 49 -1.20 -1.38 6.59
CA GLY A 49 -2.62 -1.19 6.61
C GLY A 49 -3.06 -0.11 5.62
N LEU A 50 -4.33 -0.14 5.23
CA LEU A 50 -4.92 0.78 4.28
C LEU A 50 -6.21 1.38 4.85
N ILE A 51 -6.23 2.70 5.00
CA ILE A 51 -7.39 3.48 5.41
C ILE A 51 -7.94 4.24 4.21
N GLU A 52 -9.27 4.32 4.11
CA GLU A 52 -9.99 5.14 3.15
C GLU A 52 -10.70 6.28 3.86
N ALA A 53 -10.62 7.48 3.26
CA ALA A 53 -11.38 8.65 3.68
C ALA A 53 -12.27 9.13 2.53
N THR A 54 -13.58 9.18 2.77
CA THR A 54 -14.61 9.59 1.81
C THR A 54 -15.49 10.70 2.39
N GLY A 55 -16.20 11.41 1.53
CA GLY A 55 -17.18 12.43 1.89
C GLY A 55 -16.75 13.84 1.48
N ASP A 56 -17.73 14.76 1.46
CA ASP A 56 -17.57 16.12 0.94
C ASP A 56 -16.46 16.90 1.64
N ASP A 57 -16.24 16.62 2.93
CA ASP A 57 -15.22 17.32 3.75
C ASP A 57 -13.92 16.52 3.90
N ALA A 58 -13.76 15.35 3.23
CA ALA A 58 -12.59 14.50 3.42
C ALA A 58 -11.26 15.23 3.17
N LYS A 59 -11.21 16.04 2.12
CA LYS A 59 -10.04 16.83 1.72
C LYS A 59 -9.64 17.84 2.80
N SER A 60 -10.57 18.67 3.25
CA SER A 60 -10.33 19.71 4.26
C SER A 60 -10.06 19.08 5.64
N PHE A 61 -10.73 17.99 5.97
CA PHE A 61 -10.49 17.25 7.20
C PHE A 61 -9.06 16.72 7.24
N LEU A 62 -8.63 15.97 6.23
CA LEU A 62 -7.28 15.41 6.19
C LEU A 62 -6.22 16.52 6.19
N HIS A 63 -6.46 17.63 5.47
CA HIS A 63 -5.55 18.78 5.49
C HIS A 63 -5.39 19.38 6.90
N SER A 64 -6.46 19.38 7.71
CA SER A 64 -6.40 19.88 9.09
C SER A 64 -5.72 18.93 10.06
N GLN A 65 -5.62 17.64 9.74
CA GLN A 65 -5.03 16.62 10.60
C GLN A 65 -3.57 16.31 10.27
N PHE A 66 -3.16 16.48 9.03
CA PHE A 66 -1.87 16.03 8.52
C PHE A 66 -0.88 17.19 8.30
N THR A 67 0.40 16.85 8.28
CA THR A 67 1.48 17.85 8.13
C THR A 67 1.71 18.28 6.69
N SER A 68 1.21 17.51 5.70
CA SER A 68 1.36 17.84 4.29
C SER A 68 0.14 18.59 3.75
N ASP A 69 0.32 19.29 2.63
CA ASP A 69 -0.75 20.01 1.96
C ASP A 69 -1.65 19.06 1.15
N ILE A 70 -2.70 18.55 1.80
CA ILE A 70 -3.71 17.68 1.16
C ILE A 70 -4.59 18.48 0.18
N ASN A 71 -4.74 19.80 0.38
CA ASN A 71 -5.58 20.62 -0.49
C ASN A 71 -5.07 20.69 -1.93
N HIS A 72 -3.76 20.60 -2.12
CA HIS A 72 -3.13 20.63 -3.43
C HIS A 72 -2.67 19.25 -3.95
N LEU A 73 -3.01 18.17 -3.24
CA LEU A 73 -2.73 16.82 -3.72
C LEU A 73 -3.53 16.54 -5.00
N GLY A 74 -2.84 16.40 -6.13
CA GLY A 74 -3.41 16.05 -7.42
C GLY A 74 -3.94 14.59 -7.44
N ILE A 75 -4.78 14.29 -8.43
CA ILE A 75 -5.42 12.96 -8.57
C ILE A 75 -4.41 11.86 -8.95
N ASP A 76 -3.32 12.24 -9.59
CA ASP A 76 -2.22 11.39 -10.04
C ASP A 76 -0.98 11.47 -9.13
N GLN A 77 -1.09 12.17 -8.00
CA GLN A 77 0.01 12.39 -7.07
C GLN A 77 -0.06 11.46 -5.86
N VAL A 78 1.13 11.15 -5.37
CA VAL A 78 1.36 10.45 -4.11
C VAL A 78 2.20 11.35 -3.21
N GLN A 79 1.87 11.45 -1.92
CA GLN A 79 2.70 12.23 -1.00
C GLN A 79 2.83 11.55 0.35
N HIS A 80 3.99 11.75 0.98
CA HIS A 80 4.17 11.42 2.38
C HIS A 80 3.51 12.46 3.27
N SER A 81 2.93 12.00 4.36
CA SER A 81 2.37 12.84 5.40
C SER A 81 2.61 12.27 6.77
N ALA A 82 2.51 13.10 7.80
CA ALA A 82 2.55 12.65 9.17
C ALA A 82 1.33 13.18 9.94
N TRP A 83 0.90 12.40 10.92
CA TRP A 83 -0.05 12.83 11.92
C TRP A 83 0.67 13.07 13.24
N CYS A 84 0.55 14.27 13.78
CA CYS A 84 1.28 14.70 14.96
C CYS A 84 0.35 15.08 16.11
N THR A 85 0.84 14.98 17.33
CA THR A 85 0.20 15.59 18.49
C THR A 85 0.32 17.12 18.41
N ALA A 86 -0.46 17.86 19.20
CA ALA A 86 -0.34 19.30 19.35
C ALA A 86 1.06 19.77 19.81
N LYS A 87 1.87 18.86 20.39
CA LYS A 87 3.26 19.11 20.78
C LYS A 87 4.27 18.76 19.68
N GLY A 88 3.81 18.47 18.45
CA GLY A 88 4.66 18.13 17.31
C GLY A 88 5.26 16.71 17.34
N ARG A 89 4.81 15.82 18.21
CA ARG A 89 5.28 14.43 18.22
C ARG A 89 4.51 13.63 17.18
N MET A 90 5.23 13.04 16.23
CA MET A 90 4.66 12.15 15.22
C MET A 90 4.06 10.90 15.87
N GLN A 91 2.83 10.58 15.51
CA GLN A 91 2.07 9.41 15.95
C GLN A 91 2.02 8.32 14.89
N ALA A 92 1.90 8.73 13.63
CA ALA A 92 1.93 7.85 12.47
C ALA A 92 2.42 8.63 11.24
N SER A 93 3.06 7.92 10.31
CA SER A 93 3.35 8.40 8.96
C SER A 93 2.43 7.71 7.96
N PHE A 94 2.08 8.41 6.91
CA PHE A 94 1.17 7.93 5.88
C PHE A 94 1.76 8.17 4.49
N LEU A 95 1.45 7.26 3.57
CA LEU A 95 1.55 7.51 2.15
C LEU A 95 0.13 7.75 1.63
N VAL A 96 -0.10 8.92 1.04
CA VAL A 96 -1.44 9.41 0.68
C VAL A 96 -1.56 9.57 -0.82
N TRP A 97 -2.65 9.09 -1.41
CA TRP A 97 -3.03 9.36 -2.80
C TRP A 97 -4.54 9.49 -2.94
N ARG A 98 -4.98 9.82 -4.15
CA ARG A 98 -6.41 9.97 -4.44
C ARG A 98 -6.90 8.97 -5.47
N VAL A 99 -8.15 8.57 -5.32
CA VAL A 99 -8.93 7.81 -6.31
C VAL A 99 -10.20 8.62 -6.56
N GLY A 100 -10.19 9.52 -7.53
CA GLY A 100 -11.23 10.54 -7.68
C GLY A 100 -11.26 11.47 -6.47
N ASP A 101 -12.39 11.54 -5.77
CA ASP A 101 -12.57 12.34 -4.55
C ASP A 101 -12.29 11.55 -3.27
N ILE A 102 -11.92 10.29 -3.40
CA ILE A 102 -11.59 9.41 -2.28
C ILE A 102 -10.10 9.53 -1.97
N PHE A 103 -9.73 9.55 -0.70
CA PHE A 103 -8.34 9.49 -0.24
C PHE A 103 -8.02 8.10 0.29
N ARG A 104 -6.85 7.60 -0.08
CA ARG A 104 -6.27 6.35 0.39
C ARG A 104 -5.01 6.66 1.19
N LEU A 105 -4.85 5.98 2.33
CA LEU A 105 -3.81 6.24 3.31
C LEU A 105 -3.15 4.92 3.68
N ILE A 106 -1.93 4.65 3.19
CA ILE A 106 -1.13 3.52 3.68
C ILE A 106 -0.45 3.94 4.97
N VAL A 107 -0.51 3.07 5.95
CA VAL A 107 0.09 3.24 7.29
C VAL A 107 0.70 1.91 7.74
N SER A 108 1.58 1.92 8.75
CA SER A 108 2.03 0.67 9.38
C SER A 108 0.83 -0.09 9.98
N GLY A 109 0.76 -1.41 9.73
CA GLY A 109 -0.40 -2.23 10.09
C GLY A 109 -0.69 -2.26 11.59
N ASP A 110 0.35 -2.21 12.42
CA ASP A 110 0.24 -2.11 13.89
C ASP A 110 -0.36 -0.77 14.36
N LEU A 111 -0.25 0.28 13.54
CA LEU A 111 -0.80 1.60 13.83
C LEU A 111 -2.17 1.87 13.19
N GLU A 112 -2.62 1.02 12.25
CA GLU A 112 -3.85 1.26 11.47
C GLU A 112 -5.07 1.44 12.37
N ALA A 113 -5.39 0.45 13.21
CA ALA A 113 -6.60 0.47 14.04
C ALA A 113 -6.62 1.63 15.03
N VAL A 114 -5.46 1.93 15.63
CA VAL A 114 -5.32 3.04 16.57
C VAL A 114 -5.46 4.39 15.86
N SER A 115 -4.82 4.54 14.70
CA SER A 115 -4.89 5.76 13.89
C SER A 115 -6.31 5.99 13.37
N LEU A 116 -6.95 4.95 12.82
CA LEU A 116 -8.32 5.02 12.33
C LEU A 116 -9.29 5.47 13.43
N LYS A 117 -9.25 4.80 14.58
CA LYS A 117 -10.12 5.14 15.72
C LYS A 117 -9.92 6.58 16.19
N ARG A 118 -8.66 7.02 16.29
CA ARG A 118 -8.35 8.38 16.74
C ARG A 118 -8.75 9.44 15.72
N LEU A 119 -8.49 9.23 14.44
CA LEU A 119 -8.94 10.15 13.38
C LEU A 119 -10.47 10.27 13.37
N GLN A 120 -11.21 9.17 13.54
CA GLN A 120 -12.66 9.18 13.66
C GLN A 120 -13.17 10.06 14.80
N MET A 121 -12.43 10.16 15.93
CA MET A 121 -12.82 11.06 17.04
C MET A 121 -12.74 12.53 16.67
N PHE A 122 -11.96 12.93 15.66
CA PHE A 122 -11.84 14.31 15.20
C PHE A 122 -12.80 14.66 14.07
N VAL A 123 -13.53 13.69 13.50
CA VAL A 123 -14.50 13.94 12.42
C VAL A 123 -15.62 14.89 12.87
N LEU A 124 -16.08 14.75 14.12
CA LEU A 124 -17.11 15.61 14.74
C LEU A 124 -18.33 15.87 13.82
N ARG A 125 -18.41 17.11 13.25
CA ARG A 125 -19.50 17.55 12.37
C ARG A 125 -19.15 17.49 10.88
N SER A 126 -17.90 17.11 10.53
CA SER A 126 -17.45 17.02 9.15
C SER A 126 -18.14 15.84 8.44
N LYS A 127 -18.51 16.03 7.18
CA LYS A 127 -19.06 14.99 6.32
C LYS A 127 -17.94 14.08 5.80
N VAL A 128 -17.34 13.30 6.71
CA VAL A 128 -16.22 12.40 6.43
C VAL A 128 -16.53 11.02 6.99
N LYS A 129 -16.26 9.99 6.19
CA LYS A 129 -16.26 8.60 6.62
C LYS A 129 -14.85 8.05 6.47
N LEU A 130 -14.32 7.48 7.54
CA LEU A 130 -13.03 6.77 7.57
C LEU A 130 -13.29 5.29 7.79
N SER A 131 -12.69 4.44 6.97
CA SER A 131 -12.82 2.98 7.05
C SER A 131 -11.52 2.27 6.73
N SER A 132 -11.31 1.10 7.33
CA SER A 132 -10.23 0.20 6.94
C SER A 132 -10.58 -0.48 5.63
N LEU A 133 -9.60 -0.62 4.75
CA LEU A 133 -9.67 -1.42 3.53
C LEU A 133 -8.68 -2.59 3.52
N THR A 134 -7.94 -2.79 4.60
CA THR A 134 -6.83 -3.75 4.68
C THR A 134 -7.23 -5.21 4.35
N GLU A 135 -8.50 -5.57 4.53
CA GLU A 135 -8.98 -6.90 4.17
C GLU A 135 -9.52 -7.00 2.74
N SER A 136 -9.95 -5.89 2.16
CA SER A 136 -10.58 -5.85 0.82
C SER A 136 -9.63 -5.37 -0.29
N GLN A 137 -8.63 -4.56 0.08
CA GLN A 137 -7.60 -4.05 -0.83
C GLN A 137 -6.23 -4.50 -0.33
N LEU A 138 -5.55 -5.33 -1.09
CA LEU A 138 -4.29 -5.94 -0.71
C LEU A 138 -3.12 -5.22 -1.36
N LEU A 139 -2.02 -5.10 -0.63
CA LEU A 139 -0.85 -4.34 -1.06
C LEU A 139 0.28 -5.29 -1.49
N LEU A 140 0.79 -5.06 -2.70
CA LEU A 140 1.97 -5.75 -3.24
C LEU A 140 3.06 -4.71 -3.53
N GLY A 141 4.30 -5.01 -3.15
CA GLY A 141 5.48 -4.30 -3.60
C GLY A 141 6.03 -4.99 -4.86
N LEU A 142 6.40 -4.21 -5.86
CA LEU A 142 7.06 -4.70 -7.08
C LEU A 142 8.28 -3.81 -7.33
N SER A 143 9.44 -4.40 -7.43
CA SER A 143 10.70 -3.66 -7.63
C SER A 143 11.64 -4.39 -8.58
N GLY A 144 12.44 -3.61 -9.32
CA GLY A 144 13.50 -4.10 -10.20
C GLY A 144 13.38 -3.63 -11.64
N PRO A 145 14.39 -3.91 -12.48
CA PRO A 145 14.51 -3.34 -13.83
C PRO A 145 13.38 -3.74 -14.79
N GLN A 146 12.67 -4.85 -14.55
CA GLN A 146 11.52 -5.28 -15.36
C GLN A 146 10.17 -5.01 -14.68
N ALA A 147 10.12 -4.27 -13.59
CA ALA A 147 8.89 -4.01 -12.84
C ALA A 147 7.81 -3.34 -13.71
N THR A 148 8.19 -2.36 -14.55
CA THR A 148 7.27 -1.72 -15.50
C THR A 148 6.70 -2.72 -16.53
N ALA A 149 7.53 -3.63 -17.04
CA ALA A 149 7.07 -4.66 -17.98
C ALA A 149 6.10 -5.65 -17.29
N ALA A 150 6.38 -6.02 -16.04
CA ALA A 150 5.51 -6.88 -15.25
C ALA A 150 4.14 -6.23 -14.98
N LEU A 151 4.08 -4.92 -14.71
CA LEU A 151 2.82 -4.17 -14.60
C LEU A 151 2.01 -4.22 -15.90
N ALA A 152 2.66 -3.97 -17.05
CA ALA A 152 2.01 -3.99 -18.36
C ALA A 152 1.44 -5.39 -18.69
N GLU A 153 2.17 -6.47 -18.44
CA GLU A 153 1.72 -7.85 -18.64
C GLU A 153 0.57 -8.23 -17.68
N ALA A 154 0.56 -7.65 -16.49
CA ALA A 154 -0.57 -7.81 -15.56
C ALA A 154 -1.81 -7.01 -16.00
N GLY A 155 -1.70 -6.15 -17.02
CA GLY A 155 -2.79 -5.25 -17.45
C GLY A 155 -3.04 -4.10 -16.49
N LEU A 156 -2.04 -3.75 -15.69
CA LEU A 156 -2.11 -2.67 -14.73
C LEU A 156 -1.57 -1.35 -15.32
N PRO A 157 -2.13 -0.20 -14.92
CA PRO A 157 -1.63 1.09 -15.37
C PRO A 157 -0.22 1.34 -14.78
N CYS A 158 0.63 2.03 -15.53
CA CYS A 158 1.95 2.42 -15.03
C CYS A 158 1.99 3.94 -14.79
N PRO A 159 2.33 4.39 -13.57
CA PRO A 159 2.61 5.80 -13.31
C PRO A 159 3.81 6.29 -14.10
N VAL A 160 3.83 7.59 -14.44
CA VAL A 160 4.81 8.17 -15.39
C VAL A 160 6.06 8.75 -14.69
N ALA A 161 6.02 8.94 -13.38
CA ALA A 161 7.11 9.55 -12.61
C ALA A 161 7.07 9.09 -11.13
N PRO A 162 8.18 9.17 -10.40
CA PRO A 162 8.20 8.96 -8.95
C PRO A 162 7.19 9.86 -8.23
N MET A 163 6.61 9.32 -7.15
CA MET A 163 5.56 9.94 -6.35
C MET A 163 4.31 10.31 -7.17
N THR A 164 3.99 9.48 -8.18
CA THR A 164 2.70 9.51 -8.88
C THR A 164 1.94 8.20 -8.76
N ALA A 165 0.65 8.25 -9.00
CA ALA A 165 -0.26 7.12 -9.01
C ALA A 165 -1.01 7.01 -10.34
N ALA A 166 -1.25 5.79 -10.77
CA ALA A 166 -2.18 5.49 -11.86
C ALA A 166 -3.26 4.53 -11.34
N THR A 167 -4.52 4.87 -11.56
CA THR A 167 -5.64 4.17 -10.92
C THR A 167 -6.65 3.68 -11.95
N THR A 168 -7.13 2.48 -11.74
CA THR A 168 -8.32 1.89 -12.40
C THR A 168 -9.37 1.58 -11.34
N PRO A 169 -10.60 1.21 -11.72
CA PRO A 169 -11.60 0.78 -10.74
C PRO A 169 -11.16 -0.38 -9.83
N ALA A 170 -10.28 -1.23 -10.31
CA ALA A 170 -9.86 -2.47 -9.63
C ALA A 170 -8.52 -2.37 -8.91
N ALA A 171 -7.65 -1.43 -9.27
CA ALA A 171 -6.32 -1.30 -8.69
C ALA A 171 -5.78 0.12 -8.79
N SER A 172 -4.91 0.46 -7.83
CA SER A 172 -4.03 1.63 -7.90
C SER A 172 -2.58 1.18 -7.92
N VAL A 173 -1.79 1.77 -8.80
CA VAL A 173 -0.34 1.57 -8.84
C VAL A 173 0.33 2.88 -8.45
N LEU A 174 1.18 2.85 -7.45
CA LEU A 174 1.94 3.98 -6.95
C LEU A 174 3.42 3.77 -7.30
N MET A 175 4.04 4.72 -7.96
CA MET A 175 5.49 4.70 -8.18
C MET A 175 6.15 5.49 -7.04
N LEU A 176 6.94 4.81 -6.20
CA LEU A 176 7.68 5.46 -5.10
C LEU A 176 9.00 6.05 -5.61
N GLN A 177 9.68 5.27 -6.43
CA GLN A 177 10.93 5.60 -7.10
C GLN A 177 10.90 4.92 -8.48
N GLU A 178 11.88 5.24 -9.31
CA GLU A 178 12.04 4.54 -10.58
C GLU A 178 12.14 3.03 -10.34
N ASN A 179 11.32 2.25 -11.07
CA ASN A 179 11.23 0.79 -10.97
C ASN A 179 10.85 0.24 -9.58
N ARG A 180 10.21 1.05 -8.73
CA ARG A 180 9.70 0.60 -7.42
C ARG A 180 8.27 1.06 -7.20
N PHE A 181 7.36 0.08 -7.11
CA PHE A 181 5.92 0.30 -7.12
C PHE A 181 5.23 -0.36 -5.93
N ILE A 182 4.19 0.30 -5.43
CA ILE A 182 3.16 -0.35 -4.60
C ILE A 182 1.92 -0.52 -5.46
N VAL A 183 1.39 -1.73 -5.49
CA VAL A 183 0.11 -2.06 -6.13
C VAL A 183 -0.91 -2.32 -5.04
N SER A 184 -1.98 -1.52 -5.02
CA SER A 184 -3.18 -1.78 -4.21
C SER A 184 -4.21 -2.40 -5.12
N ALA A 185 -4.56 -3.66 -4.91
CA ALA A 185 -5.50 -4.41 -5.73
C ALA A 185 -6.64 -4.99 -4.91
N ASP A 186 -7.82 -5.07 -5.51
CA ASP A 186 -8.96 -5.76 -4.91
C ASP A 186 -8.60 -7.22 -4.58
N GLN A 187 -9.09 -7.71 -3.45
CA GLN A 187 -8.84 -9.08 -3.00
C GLN A 187 -9.23 -10.15 -4.04
N ALA A 188 -10.22 -9.88 -4.88
CA ALA A 188 -10.63 -10.81 -5.94
C ALA A 188 -9.60 -10.90 -7.08
N MET A 189 -8.77 -9.88 -7.27
CA MET A 189 -7.80 -9.79 -8.36
C MET A 189 -6.37 -10.07 -7.91
N VAL A 190 -6.06 -9.98 -6.62
CA VAL A 190 -4.68 -10.03 -6.14
C VAL A 190 -3.98 -11.34 -6.46
N GLY A 191 -4.68 -12.48 -6.41
CA GLY A 191 -4.12 -13.80 -6.75
C GLY A 191 -3.71 -13.91 -8.21
N GLU A 192 -4.52 -13.39 -9.14
CA GLU A 192 -4.18 -13.33 -10.56
C GLU A 192 -3.01 -12.36 -10.79
N THR A 193 -3.06 -11.18 -10.17
CA THR A 193 -1.97 -10.19 -10.25
C THR A 193 -0.65 -10.77 -9.75
N TRP A 194 -0.67 -11.43 -8.60
CA TRP A 194 0.50 -12.14 -8.07
C TRP A 194 1.04 -13.19 -9.05
N SER A 195 0.15 -14.03 -9.60
CA SER A 195 0.54 -15.09 -10.53
C SER A 195 1.21 -14.55 -11.79
N LYS A 196 0.81 -13.36 -12.26
CA LYS A 196 1.47 -12.68 -13.38
C LYS A 196 2.82 -12.09 -12.98
N PHE A 197 2.91 -11.50 -11.79
CA PHE A 197 4.17 -10.92 -11.32
C PHE A 197 5.27 -11.95 -11.09
N VAL A 198 4.95 -13.15 -10.57
CA VAL A 198 5.94 -14.20 -10.30
C VAL A 198 6.54 -14.80 -11.58
N LEU A 199 5.98 -14.52 -12.76
CA LEU A 199 6.60 -14.88 -14.04
C LEU A 199 7.84 -14.03 -14.36
N LYS A 200 7.95 -12.85 -13.76
CA LYS A 200 9.04 -11.87 -14.02
C LYS A 200 9.79 -11.42 -12.77
N ALA A 201 9.22 -11.63 -11.61
CA ALA A 201 9.75 -11.19 -10.34
C ALA A 201 9.78 -12.34 -9.35
N ARG A 202 10.84 -12.41 -8.58
CA ARG A 202 10.98 -13.43 -7.53
C ARG A 202 10.06 -13.09 -6.36
N PRO A 203 9.25 -14.02 -5.86
CA PRO A 203 8.60 -13.88 -4.55
C PRO A 203 9.63 -13.60 -3.47
N ALA A 204 9.36 -12.61 -2.63
CA ALA A 204 10.25 -12.25 -1.54
C ALA A 204 9.46 -11.75 -0.34
N GLY A 205 10.03 -11.91 0.85
CA GLY A 205 9.46 -11.42 2.09
C GLY A 205 9.71 -9.93 2.32
N ILE A 206 9.07 -9.40 3.37
CA ILE A 206 9.15 -7.99 3.76
C ILE A 206 10.60 -7.48 3.92
N PRO A 207 11.57 -8.27 4.45
CA PRO A 207 12.96 -7.82 4.55
C PRO A 207 13.64 -7.47 3.21
N ALA A 208 13.09 -7.95 2.09
CA ALA A 208 13.58 -7.65 0.74
C ALA A 208 12.92 -6.41 0.11
N TRP A 209 11.96 -5.80 0.78
CA TRP A 209 11.27 -4.57 0.38
C TRP A 209 11.93 -3.33 1.02
#